data_b725da78c647af9b9179bb993877730c
#
_entry.id   b725da78c647af9b9179bb993877730c
#
_cell.length_a   1.000
_cell.length_b   1.000
_cell.length_c   1.000
_cell.angle_alpha   90.00
_cell.angle_beta   90.00
_cell.angle_gamma   90.00
#
_symmetry.space_group_name_H-M   'P 1'
#
loop_
_entity.id
_entity.type
_entity.pdbx_description
1 polymer ?
#
loop_
_entity_poly.entity_id
_entity_poly.type
_entity_poly.pdbx_seq_one_letter_code
_entity_poly.pdbx_strand_id
1 'polypeptide(L)'
;VGGMIEIPAAALAVGLFLRRLDFLSIGTNDLIQYTLAIDRSDEQVSSLYDPLHPAVLMLLAHTLASAEKVNIPVSVCGEMAGDPKLTRLLLGMGLRIFSMHPSQILEVKSRVLKSEFNELVPNVRRMLRLDEPGKLQEALEKLNA
;
A
#
# COMPACT_ATOMS: atom_id res chain seq x y z
N VAL A 1 -2.07 4.27 21.60
CA VAL A 1 -2.91 5.13 20.75
C VAL A 1 -2.42 5.03 19.30
N GLY A 2 -3.32 4.81 18.34
CA GLY A 2 -2.96 4.73 16.91
C GLY A 2 -3.44 5.93 16.11
N GLY A 3 -2.93 6.03 14.88
CA GLY A 3 -3.36 7.04 13.93
C GLY A 3 -3.60 6.45 12.55
N MET A 4 -4.54 7.05 11.81
CA MET A 4 -4.78 6.69 10.42
C MET A 4 -4.02 7.65 9.50
N ILE A 5 -3.27 7.08 8.58
CA ILE A 5 -2.57 7.79 7.51
C ILE A 5 -3.41 7.61 6.24
N GLU A 6 -4.20 8.63 5.93
CA GLU A 6 -5.17 8.57 4.84
C GLU A 6 -5.19 9.84 3.99
N ILE A 7 -4.30 10.80 4.27
CA ILE A 7 -4.08 11.97 3.44
C ILE A 7 -2.59 12.13 3.11
N PRO A 8 -2.22 12.68 1.96
CA PRO A 8 -0.82 12.85 1.54
C PRO A 8 0.02 13.63 2.55
N ALA A 9 -0.54 14.68 3.17
CA ALA A 9 0.15 15.48 4.17
C ALA A 9 0.57 14.66 5.39
N ALA A 10 -0.27 13.73 5.86
CA ALA A 10 0.05 12.85 6.98
C ALA A 10 1.13 11.84 6.59
N ALA A 11 1.06 11.26 5.39
CA ALA A 11 2.07 10.34 4.89
C ALA A 11 3.45 11.01 4.74
N LEU A 12 3.49 12.22 4.18
CA LEU A 12 4.73 13.01 4.04
C LEU A 12 5.33 13.40 5.41
N ALA A 13 4.48 13.76 6.37
CA ALA A 13 4.89 14.18 7.70
C ALA A 13 4.87 13.03 8.73
N VAL A 14 4.89 11.76 8.29
CA VAL A 14 4.69 10.58 9.15
C VAL A 14 5.64 10.55 10.35
N GLY A 15 6.86 11.05 10.22
CA GLY A 15 7.82 11.15 11.31
C GLY A 15 7.33 11.95 12.53
N LEU A 16 6.37 12.88 12.37
CA LEU A 16 5.75 13.60 13.48
C LEU A 16 4.80 12.70 14.28
N PHE A 17 4.08 11.84 13.59
CA PHE A 17 3.15 10.87 14.19
C PHE A 17 3.90 9.73 14.89
N LEU A 18 4.94 9.19 14.25
CA LEU A 18 5.76 8.09 14.78
C LEU A 18 6.40 8.38 16.14
N ARG A 19 6.57 9.66 16.50
CA ARG A 19 7.08 10.06 17.83
C ARG A 19 6.04 10.01 18.94
N ARG A 20 4.76 9.84 18.62
CA ARG A 20 3.63 9.98 19.56
C ARG A 20 2.64 8.84 19.54
N LEU A 21 2.69 7.99 18.53
CA LEU A 21 1.72 6.91 18.31
C LEU A 21 2.36 5.54 18.49
N ASP A 22 1.58 4.60 19.01
CA ASP A 22 2.00 3.22 19.24
C ASP A 22 1.85 2.34 17.99
N PHE A 23 0.97 2.71 17.08
CA PHE A 23 0.75 2.04 15.79
C PHE A 23 0.13 2.97 14.75
N LEU A 24 0.25 2.59 13.47
CA LEU A 24 -0.39 3.29 12.37
C LEU A 24 -1.30 2.34 11.58
N SER A 25 -2.33 2.91 10.97
CA SER A 25 -3.13 2.25 9.94
C SER A 25 -3.15 3.11 8.68
N ILE A 26 -2.91 2.54 7.52
CA ILE A 26 -2.98 3.28 6.25
C ILE A 26 -4.34 3.03 5.62
N GLY A 27 -5.16 4.10 5.51
CA GLY A 27 -6.45 4.10 4.84
C GLY A 27 -6.28 4.33 3.34
N THR A 28 -6.07 3.25 2.57
CA THR A 28 -5.69 3.38 1.16
C THR A 28 -6.74 4.00 0.27
N ASN A 29 -8.02 3.80 0.56
CA ASN A 29 -9.09 4.37 -0.26
C ASN A 29 -9.04 5.89 -0.26
N ASP A 30 -8.97 6.49 0.93
CA ASP A 30 -8.93 7.94 1.08
C ASP A 30 -7.55 8.49 0.70
N LEU A 31 -6.48 7.78 1.01
CA LEU A 31 -5.13 8.18 0.58
C LEU A 31 -5.04 8.31 -0.95
N ILE A 32 -5.59 7.36 -1.70
CA ILE A 32 -5.63 7.42 -3.17
C ILE A 32 -6.51 8.59 -3.63
N GLN A 33 -7.72 8.70 -3.09
CA GLN A 33 -8.67 9.76 -3.42
C GLN A 33 -8.05 11.14 -3.25
N TYR A 34 -7.45 11.42 -2.10
CA TYR A 34 -6.83 12.72 -1.84
C TYR A 34 -5.51 12.95 -2.58
N THR A 35 -4.73 11.89 -2.83
CA THR A 35 -3.49 12.01 -3.61
C THR A 35 -3.76 12.39 -5.05
N LEU A 36 -4.80 11.80 -5.64
CA LEU A 36 -5.15 12.00 -7.04
C LEU A 36 -6.20 13.10 -7.25
N ALA A 37 -6.74 13.67 -6.16
CA ALA A 37 -7.84 14.64 -6.16
C ALA A 37 -9.09 14.11 -6.89
N ILE A 38 -9.45 12.87 -6.66
CA ILE A 38 -10.53 12.15 -7.34
C ILE A 38 -11.55 11.69 -6.32
N ASP A 39 -12.82 11.98 -6.55
CA ASP A 39 -13.92 11.36 -5.82
C ASP A 39 -14.24 10.01 -6.47
N ARG A 40 -14.00 8.92 -5.74
CA ARG A 40 -14.28 7.55 -6.21
C ARG A 40 -15.77 7.24 -6.38
N SER A 41 -16.64 8.07 -5.78
CA SER A 41 -18.10 7.95 -5.93
C SER A 41 -18.64 8.70 -7.14
N ASP A 42 -17.85 9.56 -7.77
CA ASP A 42 -18.21 10.29 -8.98
C ASP A 42 -17.89 9.45 -10.22
N GLU A 43 -18.92 9.00 -10.93
CA GLU A 43 -18.81 8.16 -12.12
C GLU A 43 -17.95 8.78 -13.24
N GLN A 44 -17.85 10.11 -13.31
CA GLN A 44 -17.09 10.81 -14.36
C GLN A 44 -15.57 10.68 -14.16
N VAL A 45 -15.11 10.60 -12.91
CA VAL A 45 -13.68 10.56 -12.57
C VAL A 45 -13.23 9.28 -11.89
N SER A 46 -14.14 8.40 -11.50
CA SER A 46 -13.79 7.13 -10.82
C SER A 46 -12.85 6.23 -11.62
N SER A 47 -12.87 6.34 -12.95
CA SER A 47 -11.94 5.62 -13.83
C SER A 47 -10.47 6.05 -13.70
N LEU A 48 -10.23 7.22 -13.10
CA LEU A 48 -8.89 7.74 -12.81
C LEU A 48 -8.35 7.27 -11.45
N TYR A 49 -9.16 6.58 -10.65
CA TYR A 49 -8.75 5.98 -9.39
C TYR A 49 -7.78 4.84 -9.65
N ASP A 50 -6.50 5.06 -9.38
CA ASP A 50 -5.43 4.11 -9.66
C ASP A 50 -4.61 3.79 -8.41
N PRO A 51 -4.76 2.59 -7.80
CA PRO A 51 -3.96 2.16 -6.66
C PRO A 51 -2.48 1.94 -7.00
N LEU A 52 -2.13 1.81 -8.28
CA LEU A 52 -0.75 1.67 -8.74
C LEU A 52 -0.11 3.00 -9.12
N HIS A 53 -0.81 4.13 -8.97
CA HIS A 53 -0.23 5.42 -9.30
C HIS A 53 1.09 5.64 -8.55
N PRO A 54 2.18 6.06 -9.23
CA PRO A 54 3.50 6.19 -8.61
C PRO A 54 3.49 7.03 -7.31
N ALA A 55 2.75 8.14 -7.28
CA ALA A 55 2.64 8.98 -6.08
C ALA A 55 2.03 8.24 -4.89
N VAL A 56 1.02 7.39 -5.12
CA VAL A 56 0.39 6.56 -4.08
C VAL A 56 1.38 5.53 -3.55
N LEU A 57 2.06 4.81 -4.46
CA LEU A 57 3.07 3.81 -4.09
C LEU A 57 4.25 4.44 -3.32
N MET A 58 4.67 5.65 -3.69
CA MET A 58 5.70 6.39 -2.98
C MET A 58 5.27 6.75 -1.54
N LEU A 59 4.05 7.21 -1.34
CA LEU A 59 3.52 7.55 -0.02
C LEU A 59 3.39 6.31 0.87
N LEU A 60 2.92 5.18 0.32
CA LEU A 60 2.87 3.89 1.01
C LEU A 60 4.27 3.43 1.42
N ALA A 61 5.20 3.36 0.48
CA ALA A 61 6.57 2.91 0.72
C ALA A 61 7.29 3.82 1.75
N HIS A 62 7.11 5.15 1.64
CA HIS A 62 7.67 6.10 2.59
C HIS A 62 7.14 5.88 4.01
N THR A 63 5.83 5.69 4.15
CA THR A 63 5.18 5.48 5.46
C THR A 63 5.68 4.18 6.10
N LEU A 64 5.67 3.07 5.34
CA LEU A 64 6.12 1.76 5.81
C LEU A 64 7.59 1.77 6.21
N ALA A 65 8.47 2.30 5.35
CA ALA A 65 9.90 2.36 5.64
C ALA A 65 10.24 3.29 6.82
N SER A 66 9.48 4.38 7.01
CA SER A 66 9.68 5.28 8.14
C SER A 66 9.28 4.64 9.46
N ALA A 67 8.18 3.89 9.49
CA ALA A 67 7.71 3.18 10.67
C ALA A 67 8.62 1.98 11.03
N GLU A 68 9.12 1.25 10.03
CA GLU A 68 10.07 0.15 10.22
C GLU A 68 11.33 0.60 10.95
N LYS A 69 11.89 1.76 10.61
CA LYS A 69 13.10 2.32 11.26
C LYS A 69 12.96 2.54 12.76
N VAL A 70 11.74 2.73 13.24
CA VAL A 70 11.45 3.00 14.66
C VAL A 70 10.63 1.88 15.30
N ASN A 71 10.46 0.74 14.61
CA ASN A 71 9.71 -0.43 15.06
C ASN A 71 8.25 -0.15 15.45
N ILE A 72 7.59 0.79 14.77
CA ILE A 72 6.16 1.05 14.94
C ILE A 72 5.36 0.15 13.99
N PRO A 73 4.41 -0.67 14.48
CA PRO A 73 3.60 -1.52 13.62
C PRO A 73 2.67 -0.69 12.73
N VAL A 74 2.56 -1.12 11.46
CA VAL A 74 1.69 -0.50 10.47
C VAL A 74 0.77 -1.55 9.88
N SER A 75 -0.52 -1.26 9.86
CA SER A 75 -1.53 -2.01 9.09
C SER A 75 -1.93 -1.22 7.84
N VAL A 76 -2.40 -1.94 6.84
CA VAL A 76 -3.12 -1.33 5.70
C VAL A 76 -4.56 -1.81 5.76
N CYS A 77 -5.49 -0.88 5.62
CA CYS A 77 -6.90 -1.15 5.44
C CYS A 77 -7.40 -0.51 4.13
N GLY A 78 -8.62 -0.83 3.73
CA GLY A 78 -9.17 -0.44 2.44
C GLY A 78 -9.02 -1.54 1.39
N GLU A 79 -9.39 -1.22 0.16
CA GLU A 79 -9.51 -2.21 -0.91
C GLU A 79 -8.17 -2.84 -1.30
N MET A 80 -7.07 -2.06 -1.26
CA MET A 80 -5.74 -2.58 -1.56
C MET A 80 -5.34 -3.76 -0.66
N ALA A 81 -5.71 -3.73 0.63
CA ALA A 81 -5.35 -4.80 1.57
C ALA A 81 -6.04 -6.12 1.25
N GLY A 82 -7.25 -6.05 0.68
CA GLY A 82 -8.05 -7.22 0.31
C GLY A 82 -7.86 -7.69 -1.13
N ASP A 83 -7.11 -6.97 -1.95
CA ASP A 83 -6.84 -7.39 -3.32
C ASP A 83 -5.66 -8.37 -3.38
N PRO A 84 -5.92 -9.65 -3.77
CA PRO A 84 -4.87 -10.66 -3.87
C PRO A 84 -3.81 -10.34 -4.92
N LYS A 85 -4.12 -9.48 -5.91
CA LYS A 85 -3.14 -9.02 -6.91
C LYS A 85 -2.11 -8.07 -6.31
N LEU A 86 -2.48 -7.30 -5.27
CA LEU A 86 -1.61 -6.34 -4.61
C LEU A 86 -0.88 -6.93 -3.40
N THR A 87 -1.25 -8.13 -2.95
CA THR A 87 -0.70 -8.76 -1.75
C THR A 87 0.83 -8.85 -1.80
N ARG A 88 1.41 -9.37 -2.89
CA ARG A 88 2.87 -9.52 -3.04
C ARG A 88 3.59 -8.18 -3.09
N LEU A 89 2.99 -7.17 -3.73
CA LEU A 89 3.51 -5.81 -3.77
C LEU A 89 3.60 -5.22 -2.35
N LEU A 90 2.50 -5.28 -1.59
CA LEU A 90 2.45 -4.76 -0.23
C LEU A 90 3.40 -5.50 0.71
N LEU A 91 3.50 -6.84 0.62
CA LEU A 91 4.48 -7.64 1.34
C LEU A 91 5.92 -7.20 1.05
N GLY A 92 6.24 -7.01 -0.23
CA GLY A 92 7.57 -6.59 -0.67
C GLY A 92 7.93 -5.16 -0.26
N MET A 93 6.92 -4.28 -0.04
CA MET A 93 7.10 -2.97 0.58
C MET A 93 7.39 -3.04 2.08
N GLY A 94 7.21 -4.20 2.72
CA GLY A 94 7.42 -4.36 4.16
C GLY A 94 6.15 -4.50 4.99
N LEU A 95 4.95 -4.47 4.38
CA LEU A 95 3.70 -4.65 5.11
C LEU A 95 3.60 -6.05 5.73
N ARG A 96 3.09 -6.12 6.98
CA ARG A 96 2.90 -7.37 7.73
C ARG A 96 1.48 -7.54 8.28
N ILE A 97 0.71 -6.47 8.36
CA ILE A 97 -0.63 -6.47 8.95
C ILE A 97 -1.62 -5.97 7.91
N PHE A 98 -2.53 -6.84 7.50
CA PHE A 98 -3.56 -6.58 6.50
C PHE A 98 -4.92 -6.61 7.18
N SER A 99 -5.72 -5.56 6.99
CA SER A 99 -7.11 -5.48 7.46
C SER A 99 -8.04 -5.43 6.26
N MET A 100 -8.97 -6.38 6.18
CA MET A 100 -9.84 -6.55 5.01
C MET A 100 -11.18 -7.18 5.40
N HIS A 101 -12.09 -7.20 4.45
CA HIS A 101 -13.35 -7.92 4.62
C HIS A 101 -13.10 -9.44 4.76
N PRO A 102 -13.83 -10.16 5.64
CA PRO A 102 -13.61 -11.58 5.92
C PRO A 102 -13.60 -12.48 4.68
N SER A 103 -14.40 -12.17 3.66
CA SER A 103 -14.45 -12.95 2.40
C SER A 103 -13.14 -12.96 1.62
N GLN A 104 -12.27 -11.98 1.83
CA GLN A 104 -10.99 -11.84 1.10
C GLN A 104 -9.83 -12.55 1.81
N ILE A 105 -9.98 -12.87 3.10
CA ILE A 105 -8.89 -13.37 3.95
C ILE A 105 -8.25 -14.63 3.37
N LEU A 106 -9.03 -15.60 2.92
CA LEU A 106 -8.50 -16.88 2.46
C LEU A 106 -7.62 -16.74 1.21
N GLU A 107 -8.04 -15.88 0.28
CA GLU A 107 -7.28 -15.67 -0.95
C GLU A 107 -5.99 -14.90 -0.69
N VAL A 108 -6.06 -13.79 0.06
CA VAL A 108 -4.87 -13.03 0.48
C VAL A 108 -3.92 -13.90 1.28
N LYS A 109 -4.40 -14.68 2.26
CA LYS A 109 -3.59 -15.61 3.03
C LYS A 109 -2.90 -16.65 2.15
N SER A 110 -3.60 -17.19 1.15
CA SER A 110 -3.00 -18.12 0.19
C SER A 110 -1.85 -17.46 -0.58
N ARG A 111 -1.99 -16.20 -0.99
CA ARG A 111 -0.91 -15.45 -1.65
C ARG A 111 0.28 -15.24 -0.72
N VAL A 112 0.02 -14.86 0.54
CA VAL A 112 1.08 -14.69 1.55
C VAL A 112 1.89 -15.97 1.74
N LEU A 113 1.20 -17.10 1.94
CA LEU A 113 1.85 -18.40 2.19
C LEU A 113 2.66 -18.93 1.00
N LYS A 114 2.34 -18.51 -0.22
CA LYS A 114 3.05 -18.88 -1.46
C LYS A 114 4.12 -17.85 -1.86
N SER A 115 4.43 -16.91 -1.00
CA SER A 115 5.36 -15.82 -1.31
C SER A 115 6.67 -15.98 -0.56
N GLU A 116 7.78 -15.86 -1.29
CA GLU A 116 9.12 -15.82 -0.74
C GLU A 116 9.57 -14.38 -0.52
N PHE A 117 9.56 -13.96 0.74
CA PHE A 117 9.80 -12.55 1.10
C PHE A 117 11.14 -12.01 0.57
N ASN A 118 12.21 -12.83 0.66
CA ASN A 118 13.54 -12.42 0.21
C ASN A 118 13.62 -12.16 -1.29
N GLU A 119 12.75 -12.77 -2.08
CA GLU A 119 12.63 -12.54 -3.52
C GLU A 119 11.74 -11.33 -3.84
N LEU A 120 10.70 -11.10 -3.04
CA LEU A 120 9.77 -9.98 -3.25
C LEU A 120 10.43 -8.62 -3.05
N VAL A 121 11.21 -8.44 -1.99
CA VAL A 121 11.79 -7.13 -1.63
C VAL A 121 12.61 -6.50 -2.76
N PRO A 122 13.59 -7.19 -3.39
CA PRO A 122 14.36 -6.59 -4.47
C PRO A 122 13.52 -6.31 -5.73
N ASN A 123 12.53 -7.16 -6.02
CA ASN A 123 11.64 -6.98 -7.16
C ASN A 123 10.72 -5.76 -6.97
N VAL A 124 10.12 -5.63 -5.79
CA VAL A 124 9.26 -4.49 -5.46
C VAL A 124 10.07 -3.18 -5.41
N ARG A 125 11.28 -3.19 -4.84
CA ARG A 125 12.17 -2.01 -4.86
C ARG A 125 12.50 -1.55 -6.29
N ARG A 126 12.63 -2.48 -7.24
CA ARG A 126 12.84 -2.15 -8.65
C ARG A 126 11.57 -1.59 -9.29
N MET A 127 10.43 -2.20 -8.99
CA MET A 127 9.11 -1.77 -9.45
C MET A 127 8.78 -0.33 -9.00
N LEU A 128 9.09 0.03 -7.74
CA LEU A 128 8.86 1.37 -7.19
C LEU A 128 9.70 2.49 -7.85
N ARG A 129 10.64 2.14 -8.72
CA ARG A 129 11.44 3.11 -9.50
C ARG A 129 10.87 3.34 -10.90
N LEU A 130 9.82 2.60 -11.26
CA LEU A 130 9.16 2.78 -12.56
C LEU A 130 8.21 3.98 -12.46
N ASP A 131 8.22 4.80 -13.48
CA ASP A 131 7.41 6.02 -13.59
C ASP A 131 6.32 5.92 -14.68
N GLU A 132 6.40 4.86 -15.51
CA GLU A 132 5.42 4.61 -16.57
C GLU A 132 4.34 3.63 -16.08
N PRO A 133 3.04 4.02 -16.07
CA PRO A 133 1.94 3.18 -15.60
C PRO A 133 1.87 1.79 -16.25
N GLY A 134 2.10 1.71 -17.56
CA GLY A 134 2.11 0.45 -18.29
C GLY A 134 3.21 -0.50 -17.81
N LYS A 135 4.39 0.01 -17.53
CA LYS A 135 5.50 -0.79 -16.98
C LYS A 135 5.25 -1.25 -15.55
N LEU A 136 4.54 -0.44 -14.75
CA LEU A 136 4.13 -0.82 -13.41
C LEU A 136 3.16 -1.99 -13.45
N GLN A 137 2.17 -1.95 -14.33
CA GLN A 137 1.20 -3.04 -14.51
C GLN A 137 1.88 -4.34 -14.96
N GLU A 138 2.77 -4.28 -15.97
CA GLU A 138 3.55 -5.44 -16.42
C GLU A 138 4.44 -6.02 -15.30
N ALA A 139 5.05 -5.15 -14.49
CA ALA A 139 5.88 -5.57 -13.36
C ALA A 139 5.04 -6.26 -12.28
N LEU A 140 3.81 -5.77 -12.03
CA LEU A 140 2.88 -6.39 -11.10
C LEU A 140 2.44 -7.78 -11.58
N GLU A 141 2.17 -7.94 -12.86
CA GLU A 141 1.81 -9.23 -13.45
C GLU A 141 2.96 -10.24 -13.29
N LYS A 142 4.19 -9.83 -13.59
CA LYS A 142 5.39 -10.66 -13.37
C LYS A 142 5.63 -11.00 -11.90
N LEU A 143 5.33 -10.08 -11.00
CA LEU A 143 5.44 -10.32 -9.56
C LEU A 143 4.42 -11.37 -9.08
N ASN A 144 3.29 -11.51 -9.75
CA ASN A 144 2.21 -12.42 -9.41
C ASN A 144 2.27 -13.78 -10.16
N ALA A 145 3.08 -13.89 -11.19
CA ALA A 145 3.31 -15.15 -11.89
C ALA A 145 4.09 -16.13 -11.00
#